data_391d15df45ff564f16810830a3c8da23
#
_entry.id   391d15df45ff564f16810830a3c8da23
#
_cell.length_a   1.000
_cell.length_b   1.000
_cell.length_c   1.000
_cell.angle_alpha   90.00
_cell.angle_beta   90.00
_cell.angle_gamma   90.00
#
_symmetry.space_group_name_H-M   'P 1'
#
loop_
_entity.id
_entity.type
_entity.pdbx_description
1 polymer ?
#
loop_
_entity_poly.entity_id
_entity_poly.type
_entity_poly.pdbx_seq_one_letter_code
_entity_poly.pdbx_strand_id
1 'polypeptide(L)'
;MNILFAITGIAYALFVAFLFSFDRKNIDFKKTLIMIFIQVLIVLFMMNTTIGLTILTALGSFFEGLINVSKAGINFVFGDIQNKNGFTFFLNVLLPLVFISVLIGIFNYIKVLPFIIKYVGIAINKITRMGRLESYFAISTAMFGQPEVYLTIKDIIPRLSRAKLYTIATSGMSAVSMAMLGSYMQMIEPKFVVTAVMLNIFSALIIASVINPYKSDDSDVEIDNLTKSTETKSVNGKTGKPKKVAFFQMIGDSAMDGFKIAVVVAVMLLAFISLMEAINIMFGSVGLNFKQLIGYVFAPIAFLMGIPWSEAVPAGSLMATKLITNEFVAMLDFKNVLGDVSARTQGIISVYLVSFANFGTVGIIVGSIKGISDKQGEKVASFAMRLLLGSTLASIISGSIIGLVL
;
A
#
# COMPACT_ATOMS: atom_id res chain seq x y z
N MET A 1 -24.75 9.23 13.19
CA MET A 1 -23.81 8.44 14.01
C MET A 1 -22.52 8.15 13.24
N ASN A 2 -22.59 7.73 11.97
CA ASN A 2 -21.42 7.40 11.14
C ASN A 2 -20.40 8.53 10.96
N ILE A 3 -20.86 9.77 10.76
CA ILE A 3 -20.00 10.95 10.61
C ILE A 3 -19.18 11.21 11.87
N LEU A 4 -19.78 11.06 13.04
CA LEU A 4 -19.10 11.27 14.33
C LEU A 4 -17.94 10.29 14.51
N PHE A 5 -18.16 9.01 14.25
CA PHE A 5 -17.12 7.98 14.35
C PHE A 5 -15.98 8.17 13.35
N ALA A 6 -16.27 8.55 12.10
CA ALA A 6 -15.20 8.86 11.15
C ALA A 6 -14.35 10.04 11.61
N ILE A 7 -14.99 11.08 12.19
CA ILE A 7 -14.28 12.23 12.75
C ILE A 7 -13.40 11.80 13.93
N THR A 8 -13.88 10.91 14.83
CA THR A 8 -13.07 10.43 15.96
C THR A 8 -11.86 9.65 15.52
N GLY A 9 -11.97 8.77 14.52
CA GLY A 9 -10.84 8.01 13.98
C GLY A 9 -9.80 8.90 13.29
N ILE A 10 -10.25 9.87 12.49
CA ILE A 10 -9.37 10.87 11.87
C ILE A 10 -8.69 11.73 12.93
N ALA A 11 -9.45 12.23 13.92
CA ALA A 11 -8.92 13.06 15.01
C ALA A 11 -7.89 12.29 15.83
N TYR A 12 -8.14 11.02 16.15
CA TYR A 12 -7.19 10.13 16.82
C TYR A 12 -5.89 10.01 16.02
N ALA A 13 -5.98 9.69 14.72
CA ALA A 13 -4.81 9.53 13.88
C ALA A 13 -3.99 10.82 13.79
N LEU A 14 -4.64 11.98 13.61
CA LEU A 14 -3.98 13.29 13.59
C LEU A 14 -3.39 13.67 14.94
N PHE A 15 -4.07 13.37 16.04
CA PHE A 15 -3.57 13.63 17.40
C PHE A 15 -2.30 12.82 17.68
N VAL A 16 -2.30 11.51 17.36
CA VAL A 16 -1.12 10.68 17.51
C VAL A 16 0.00 11.17 16.57
N ALA A 17 -0.30 11.50 15.33
CA ALA A 17 0.68 12.07 14.40
C ALA A 17 1.29 13.38 14.94
N PHE A 18 0.50 14.25 15.55
CA PHE A 18 0.95 15.47 16.19
C PHE A 18 1.89 15.19 17.36
N LEU A 19 1.57 14.20 18.22
CA LEU A 19 2.43 13.81 19.35
C LEU A 19 3.81 13.35 18.89
N PHE A 20 3.89 12.63 17.76
CA PHE A 20 5.13 12.09 17.20
C PHE A 20 5.73 12.99 16.10
N SER A 21 5.23 14.21 15.93
CA SER A 21 5.76 15.18 14.96
C SER A 21 7.20 15.57 15.27
N PHE A 22 8.02 15.71 14.22
CA PHE A 22 9.39 16.21 14.32
C PHE A 22 9.43 17.72 14.59
N ASP A 23 8.39 18.46 14.13
CA ASP A 23 8.28 19.91 14.29
C ASP A 23 6.81 20.36 14.38
N ARG A 24 6.27 20.35 15.61
CA ARG A 24 4.86 20.67 15.87
C ARG A 24 4.46 22.09 15.51
N LYS A 25 5.42 23.03 15.47
CA LYS A 25 5.14 24.46 15.26
C LYS A 25 4.88 24.78 13.77
N ASN A 26 5.43 23.98 12.88
CA ASN A 26 5.37 24.21 11.45
C ASN A 26 4.30 23.34 10.73
N ILE A 27 3.37 22.73 11.48
CA ILE A 27 2.28 21.94 10.90
C ILE A 27 1.29 22.88 10.21
N ASP A 28 1.03 22.65 8.92
CA ASP A 28 0.01 23.34 8.15
C ASP A 28 -1.33 22.61 8.25
N PHE A 29 -2.09 22.92 9.31
CA PHE A 29 -3.41 22.33 9.53
C PHE A 29 -4.40 22.66 8.41
N LYS A 30 -4.29 23.84 7.76
CA LYS A 30 -5.17 24.21 6.64
C LYS A 30 -4.99 23.27 5.47
N LYS A 31 -3.73 22.97 5.13
CA LYS A 31 -3.38 22.01 4.09
C LYS A 31 -3.88 20.59 4.42
N THR A 32 -3.68 20.16 5.67
CA THR A 32 -4.15 18.86 6.16
C THR A 32 -5.68 18.73 6.03
N LEU A 33 -6.44 19.74 6.45
CA LEU A 33 -7.91 19.76 6.36
C LEU A 33 -8.39 19.74 4.89
N ILE A 34 -7.73 20.48 4.01
CA ILE A 34 -8.07 20.46 2.57
C ILE A 34 -7.88 19.04 2.00
N MET A 35 -6.79 18.37 2.33
CA MET A 35 -6.53 17.00 1.84
C MET A 35 -7.56 16.00 2.38
N ILE A 36 -7.96 16.12 3.66
CA ILE A 36 -9.03 15.29 4.25
C ILE A 36 -10.36 15.55 3.54
N PHE A 37 -10.69 16.83 3.32
CA PHE A 37 -11.93 17.19 2.62
C PHE A 37 -11.97 16.59 1.20
N ILE A 38 -10.85 16.60 0.50
CA ILE A 38 -10.72 15.99 -0.83
C ILE A 38 -10.92 14.47 -0.75
N GLN A 39 -10.33 13.79 0.24
CA GLN A 39 -10.56 12.35 0.44
C GLN A 39 -12.04 12.03 0.71
N VAL A 40 -12.71 12.83 1.51
CA VAL A 40 -14.15 12.68 1.76
C VAL A 40 -14.95 12.86 0.46
N LEU A 41 -14.62 13.86 -0.36
CA LEU A 41 -15.26 14.03 -1.66
C LEU A 41 -15.01 12.85 -2.60
N ILE A 42 -13.78 12.33 -2.62
CA ILE A 42 -13.44 11.15 -3.43
C ILE A 42 -14.29 9.94 -3.01
N VAL A 43 -14.37 9.64 -1.71
CA VAL A 43 -15.14 8.47 -1.26
C VAL A 43 -16.63 8.63 -1.49
N LEU A 44 -17.17 9.83 -1.26
CA LEU A 44 -18.57 10.13 -1.55
C LEU A 44 -18.87 9.98 -3.05
N PHE A 45 -18.01 10.51 -3.91
CA PHE A 45 -18.15 10.33 -5.35
C PHE A 45 -18.08 8.87 -5.76
N MET A 46 -17.05 8.14 -5.31
CA MET A 46 -16.82 6.77 -5.73
C MET A 46 -17.88 5.79 -5.22
N MET A 47 -18.36 5.95 -3.99
CA MET A 47 -19.27 4.99 -3.35
C MET A 47 -20.76 5.36 -3.49
N ASN A 48 -21.10 6.65 -3.69
CA ASN A 48 -22.48 7.11 -3.65
C ASN A 48 -23.00 7.63 -5.00
N THR A 49 -22.16 7.68 -6.05
CA THR A 49 -22.63 8.07 -7.38
C THR A 49 -22.62 6.88 -8.35
N THR A 50 -23.58 6.89 -9.30
CA THR A 50 -23.63 5.87 -10.35
C THR A 50 -22.32 5.82 -11.15
N ILE A 51 -21.73 6.98 -11.46
CA ILE A 51 -20.47 7.08 -12.19
C ILE A 51 -19.33 6.46 -11.37
N GLY A 52 -19.22 6.80 -10.09
CA GLY A 52 -18.21 6.24 -9.18
C GLY A 52 -18.32 4.72 -9.07
N LEU A 53 -19.53 4.21 -8.83
CA LEU A 53 -19.79 2.77 -8.78
C LEU A 53 -19.46 2.08 -10.11
N THR A 54 -19.79 2.70 -11.25
CA THR A 54 -19.43 2.16 -12.57
C THR A 54 -17.92 2.08 -12.75
N ILE A 55 -17.17 3.11 -12.33
CA ILE A 55 -15.70 3.09 -12.36
C ILE A 55 -15.14 1.97 -11.48
N LEU A 56 -15.63 1.84 -10.24
CA LEU A 56 -15.20 0.79 -9.31
C LEU A 56 -15.46 -0.61 -9.88
N THR A 57 -16.66 -0.82 -10.43
CA THR A 57 -17.06 -2.09 -11.05
C THR A 57 -16.21 -2.39 -12.28
N ALA A 58 -16.01 -1.40 -13.17
CA ALA A 58 -15.20 -1.57 -14.38
C ALA A 58 -13.74 -1.92 -14.06
N LEU A 59 -13.14 -1.26 -13.07
CA LEU A 59 -11.79 -1.59 -12.62
C LEU A 59 -11.73 -2.98 -11.97
N GLY A 60 -12.72 -3.35 -11.15
CA GLY A 60 -12.83 -4.68 -10.58
C GLY A 60 -12.90 -5.76 -11.66
N SER A 61 -13.81 -5.61 -12.62
CA SER A 61 -13.97 -6.54 -13.76
C SER A 61 -12.73 -6.61 -14.65
N PHE A 62 -12.04 -5.48 -14.84
CA PHE A 62 -10.78 -5.45 -15.58
C PHE A 62 -9.71 -6.33 -14.91
N PHE A 63 -9.48 -6.18 -13.60
CA PHE A 63 -8.51 -7.00 -12.88
C PHE A 63 -8.94 -8.48 -12.81
N GLU A 64 -10.23 -8.76 -12.61
CA GLU A 64 -10.77 -10.12 -12.67
C GLU A 64 -10.51 -10.75 -14.04
N GLY A 65 -10.72 -10.00 -15.12
CA GLY A 65 -10.39 -10.42 -16.49
C GLY A 65 -8.90 -10.76 -16.63
N LEU A 66 -8.00 -9.93 -16.10
CA LEU A 66 -6.55 -10.19 -16.12
C LEU A 66 -6.19 -11.47 -15.37
N ILE A 67 -6.79 -11.70 -14.21
CA ILE A 67 -6.58 -12.92 -13.43
C ILE A 67 -7.06 -14.14 -14.23
N ASN A 68 -8.22 -14.06 -14.86
CA ASN A 68 -8.75 -15.17 -15.67
C ASN A 68 -7.87 -15.48 -16.87
N VAL A 69 -7.33 -14.45 -17.54
CA VAL A 69 -6.34 -14.64 -18.63
C VAL A 69 -5.06 -15.32 -18.09
N SER A 70 -4.58 -14.92 -16.93
CA SER A 70 -3.38 -15.51 -16.32
C SER A 70 -3.52 -17.01 -16.01
N LYS A 71 -4.75 -17.48 -15.75
CA LYS A 71 -5.04 -18.90 -15.49
C LYS A 71 -4.65 -19.78 -16.68
N ALA A 72 -4.72 -19.28 -17.92
CA ALA A 72 -4.32 -20.05 -19.09
C ALA A 72 -2.83 -20.46 -19.02
N GLY A 73 -1.94 -19.52 -18.69
CA GLY A 73 -0.50 -19.81 -18.49
C GLY A 73 -0.25 -20.69 -17.27
N ILE A 74 -0.94 -20.43 -16.16
CA ILE A 74 -0.81 -21.21 -14.93
C ILE A 74 -1.23 -22.67 -15.16
N ASN A 75 -2.37 -22.89 -15.82
CA ASN A 75 -2.86 -24.22 -16.14
C ASN A 75 -1.94 -24.96 -17.12
N PHE A 76 -1.34 -24.24 -18.07
CA PHE A 76 -0.38 -24.83 -18.99
C PHE A 76 0.89 -25.32 -18.28
N VAL A 77 1.43 -24.53 -17.34
CA VAL A 77 2.68 -24.84 -16.63
C VAL A 77 2.47 -25.88 -15.53
N PHE A 78 1.38 -25.76 -14.76
CA PHE A 78 1.14 -26.55 -13.55
C PHE A 78 0.13 -27.71 -13.78
N GLY A 79 -0.63 -27.70 -14.88
CA GLY A 79 -1.54 -28.77 -15.28
C GLY A 79 -2.42 -29.27 -14.15
N ASP A 80 -2.45 -30.59 -13.97
CA ASP A 80 -3.29 -31.28 -12.99
C ASP A 80 -2.81 -31.20 -11.53
N ILE A 81 -1.67 -30.53 -11.25
CA ILE A 81 -1.22 -30.27 -9.87
C ILE A 81 -2.26 -29.39 -9.14
N GLN A 82 -3.02 -28.63 -9.90
CA GLN A 82 -4.10 -27.81 -9.36
C GLN A 82 -5.26 -28.72 -8.92
N ASN A 83 -5.54 -28.76 -7.61
CA ASN A 83 -6.69 -29.47 -7.09
C ASN A 83 -7.98 -28.92 -7.69
N LYS A 84 -8.68 -29.71 -8.51
CA LYS A 84 -9.92 -29.30 -9.22
C LYS A 84 -11.03 -28.85 -8.26
N ASN A 85 -10.99 -29.28 -7.00
CA ASN A 85 -11.98 -28.98 -5.97
C ASN A 85 -11.41 -28.14 -4.81
N GLY A 86 -10.17 -27.63 -4.92
CA GLY A 86 -9.51 -26.90 -3.85
C GLY A 86 -8.91 -25.56 -4.31
N PHE A 87 -8.95 -24.57 -3.42
CA PHE A 87 -8.33 -23.27 -3.62
C PHE A 87 -6.87 -23.35 -3.16
N THR A 88 -5.93 -23.28 -4.11
CA THR A 88 -4.50 -23.21 -3.83
C THR A 88 -4.05 -21.75 -3.89
N PHE A 89 -3.76 -21.14 -2.74
CA PHE A 89 -3.43 -19.72 -2.63
C PHE A 89 -2.29 -19.31 -3.56
N PHE A 90 -1.19 -20.09 -3.60
CA PHE A 90 -0.05 -19.80 -4.46
C PHE A 90 -0.44 -19.72 -5.94
N LEU A 91 -1.20 -20.71 -6.43
CA LEU A 91 -1.59 -20.80 -7.84
C LEU A 91 -2.66 -19.77 -8.23
N ASN A 92 -3.64 -19.54 -7.34
CA ASN A 92 -4.80 -18.70 -7.68
C ASN A 92 -4.61 -17.22 -7.37
N VAL A 93 -3.76 -16.87 -6.37
CA VAL A 93 -3.59 -15.49 -5.90
C VAL A 93 -2.21 -14.94 -6.25
N LEU A 94 -1.15 -15.72 -6.06
CA LEU A 94 0.21 -15.20 -6.22
C LEU A 94 0.74 -15.34 -7.65
N LEU A 95 0.52 -16.44 -8.34
CA LEU A 95 1.03 -16.60 -9.70
C LEU A 95 0.42 -15.64 -10.75
N PRO A 96 -0.82 -15.18 -10.66
CA PRO A 96 -1.31 -14.09 -11.52
C PRO A 96 -0.44 -12.84 -11.52
N LEU A 97 0.31 -12.57 -10.44
CA LEU A 97 1.27 -11.47 -10.35
C LEU A 97 2.30 -11.48 -11.48
N VAL A 98 2.71 -12.66 -11.96
CA VAL A 98 3.66 -12.80 -13.07
C VAL A 98 3.12 -12.12 -14.34
N PHE A 99 1.89 -12.44 -14.72
CA PHE A 99 1.25 -11.86 -15.90
C PHE A 99 0.97 -10.36 -15.72
N ILE A 100 0.47 -9.96 -14.55
CA ILE A 100 0.20 -8.55 -14.24
C ILE A 100 1.50 -7.74 -14.30
N SER A 101 2.61 -8.26 -13.77
CA SER A 101 3.93 -7.61 -13.84
C SER A 101 4.41 -7.43 -15.28
N VAL A 102 4.19 -8.43 -16.15
CA VAL A 102 4.48 -8.31 -17.59
C VAL A 102 3.66 -7.19 -18.23
N LEU A 103 2.36 -7.10 -17.94
CA LEU A 103 1.52 -6.02 -18.46
C LEU A 103 1.98 -4.64 -18.00
N ILE A 104 2.33 -4.50 -16.71
CA ILE A 104 2.91 -3.27 -16.16
C ILE A 104 4.22 -2.93 -16.88
N GLY A 105 5.09 -3.92 -17.11
CA GLY A 105 6.31 -3.77 -17.89
C GLY A 105 6.03 -3.25 -19.30
N ILE A 106 5.04 -3.81 -20.01
CA ILE A 106 4.61 -3.36 -21.35
C ILE A 106 4.10 -1.92 -21.29
N PHE A 107 3.20 -1.57 -20.37
CA PHE A 107 2.69 -0.20 -20.23
C PHE A 107 3.79 0.80 -19.89
N ASN A 108 4.79 0.39 -19.14
CA ASN A 108 5.96 1.21 -18.87
C ASN A 108 6.81 1.38 -20.14
N TYR A 109 7.07 0.29 -20.88
CA TYR A 109 7.87 0.29 -22.11
C TYR A 109 7.28 1.19 -23.20
N ILE A 110 5.95 1.16 -23.39
CA ILE A 110 5.21 2.02 -24.33
C ILE A 110 4.91 3.43 -23.77
N LYS A 111 5.47 3.76 -22.58
CA LYS A 111 5.37 5.07 -21.90
C LYS A 111 3.97 5.49 -21.46
N VAL A 112 3.01 4.59 -21.37
CA VAL A 112 1.66 4.85 -20.84
C VAL A 112 1.74 5.17 -19.35
N LEU A 113 2.45 4.35 -18.56
CA LEU A 113 2.61 4.60 -17.12
C LEU A 113 3.35 5.91 -16.81
N PRO A 114 4.50 6.23 -17.40
CA PRO A 114 5.14 7.52 -17.21
C PRO A 114 4.26 8.72 -17.54
N PHE A 115 3.43 8.61 -18.58
CA PHE A 115 2.45 9.63 -18.94
C PHE A 115 1.41 9.83 -17.83
N ILE A 116 0.80 8.74 -17.35
CA ILE A 116 -0.20 8.80 -16.27
C ILE A 116 0.43 9.40 -15.01
N ILE A 117 1.61 8.91 -14.59
CA ILE A 117 2.32 9.37 -13.39
C ILE A 117 2.61 10.87 -13.48
N LYS A 118 3.07 11.37 -14.64
CA LYS A 118 3.37 12.77 -14.85
C LYS A 118 2.12 13.64 -14.65
N TYR A 119 1.03 13.36 -15.34
CA TYR A 119 -0.15 14.21 -15.32
C TYR A 119 -0.94 14.12 -14.01
N VAL A 120 -1.09 12.91 -13.48
CA VAL A 120 -1.74 12.71 -12.16
C VAL A 120 -0.89 13.31 -11.05
N GLY A 121 0.44 13.16 -11.10
CA GLY A 121 1.36 13.78 -10.15
C GLY A 121 1.26 15.31 -10.15
N ILE A 122 1.16 15.95 -11.33
CA ILE A 122 0.93 17.41 -11.44
C ILE A 122 -0.42 17.79 -10.80
N ALA A 123 -1.48 17.03 -11.06
CA ALA A 123 -2.79 17.29 -10.47
C ALA A 123 -2.74 17.19 -8.93
N ILE A 124 -2.12 16.14 -8.39
CA ILE A 124 -1.94 15.98 -6.94
C ILE A 124 -1.10 17.11 -6.36
N ASN A 125 0.03 17.49 -6.98
CA ASN A 125 0.83 18.62 -6.54
C ASN A 125 0.01 19.92 -6.44
N LYS A 126 -0.80 20.21 -7.48
CA LYS A 126 -1.65 21.40 -7.51
C LYS A 126 -2.72 21.37 -6.40
N ILE A 127 -3.31 20.21 -6.15
CA ILE A 127 -4.38 20.03 -5.17
C ILE A 127 -3.84 20.03 -3.74
N THR A 128 -2.79 19.24 -3.48
CA THR A 128 -2.26 19.04 -2.13
C THR A 128 -1.23 20.08 -1.73
N ARG A 129 -0.68 20.84 -2.69
CA ARG A 129 0.46 21.74 -2.48
C ARG A 129 1.66 21.05 -1.82
N MET A 130 1.78 19.73 -1.99
CA MET A 130 2.98 18.97 -1.66
C MET A 130 4.03 19.20 -2.75
N GLY A 131 5.31 18.92 -2.46
CA GLY A 131 6.37 19.05 -3.46
C GLY A 131 6.11 18.18 -4.71
N ARG A 132 6.72 18.56 -5.81
CA ARG A 132 6.57 17.85 -7.09
C ARG A 132 7.09 16.43 -6.99
N LEU A 133 8.22 16.22 -6.30
CA LEU A 133 8.81 14.91 -6.09
C LEU A 133 7.88 14.01 -5.26
N GLU A 134 7.35 14.52 -4.16
CA GLU A 134 6.47 13.80 -3.25
C GLU A 134 5.17 13.38 -3.95
N SER A 135 4.59 14.29 -4.75
CA SER A 135 3.38 14.01 -5.51
C SER A 135 3.62 13.00 -6.64
N TYR A 136 4.74 13.13 -7.36
CA TYR A 136 5.17 12.16 -8.37
C TYR A 136 5.39 10.78 -7.75
N PHE A 137 6.12 10.72 -6.62
CA PHE A 137 6.44 9.47 -5.95
C PHE A 137 5.19 8.77 -5.38
N ALA A 138 4.26 9.52 -4.81
CA ALA A 138 3.00 8.97 -4.28
C ALA A 138 2.19 8.23 -5.37
N ILE A 139 2.14 8.77 -6.59
CA ILE A 139 1.50 8.09 -7.73
C ILE A 139 2.36 6.94 -8.25
N SER A 140 3.68 7.15 -8.36
CA SER A 140 4.59 6.11 -8.83
C SER A 140 4.50 4.87 -7.94
N THR A 141 4.33 5.04 -6.63
CA THR A 141 4.20 3.92 -5.69
C THR A 141 2.92 3.11 -5.91
N ALA A 142 1.83 3.76 -6.30
CA ALA A 142 0.60 3.06 -6.65
C ALA A 142 0.71 2.31 -7.99
N MET A 143 1.61 2.72 -8.88
CA MET A 143 1.83 2.07 -10.18
C MET A 143 2.88 0.97 -10.11
N PHE A 144 4.01 1.25 -9.45
CA PHE A 144 5.13 0.32 -9.28
C PHE A 144 5.09 -0.33 -7.90
N GLY A 145 5.69 -1.50 -7.78
CA GLY A 145 5.87 -2.14 -6.49
C GLY A 145 7.06 -1.57 -5.70
N GLN A 146 7.22 -2.05 -4.49
CA GLN A 146 8.47 -1.95 -3.75
C GLN A 146 9.33 -3.18 -4.08
N PRO A 147 10.63 -3.03 -4.34
CA PRO A 147 11.48 -1.83 -4.25
C PRO A 147 11.56 -0.97 -5.53
N GLU A 148 10.87 -1.34 -6.61
CA GLU A 148 11.04 -0.78 -7.96
C GLU A 148 10.80 0.74 -7.98
N VAL A 149 9.85 1.23 -7.19
CA VAL A 149 9.51 2.66 -7.13
C VAL A 149 10.71 3.51 -6.72
N TYR A 150 11.59 3.03 -5.82
CA TYR A 150 12.78 3.76 -5.39
C TYR A 150 13.83 3.87 -6.50
N LEU A 151 13.85 2.90 -7.42
CA LEU A 151 14.73 2.95 -8.59
C LEU A 151 14.33 4.05 -9.57
N THR A 152 13.05 4.47 -9.60
CA THR A 152 12.59 5.57 -10.45
C THR A 152 13.21 6.93 -10.06
N ILE A 153 13.66 7.06 -8.82
CA ILE A 153 14.27 8.28 -8.27
C ILE A 153 15.70 8.05 -7.74
N LYS A 154 16.36 6.97 -8.15
CA LYS A 154 17.68 6.57 -7.62
C LYS A 154 18.76 7.65 -7.70
N ASP A 155 18.74 8.44 -8.80
CA ASP A 155 19.72 9.50 -9.03
C ASP A 155 19.51 10.71 -8.08
N ILE A 156 18.33 10.81 -7.45
CA ILE A 156 17.93 11.86 -6.53
C ILE A 156 18.09 11.44 -5.08
N ILE A 157 17.82 10.16 -4.75
CA ILE A 157 17.87 9.64 -3.38
C ILE A 157 19.13 10.08 -2.62
N PRO A 158 20.37 10.00 -3.18
CA PRO A 158 21.57 10.40 -2.44
C PRO A 158 21.58 11.83 -1.92
N ARG A 159 20.82 12.73 -2.57
CA ARG A 159 20.77 14.17 -2.26
C ARG A 159 19.57 14.56 -1.39
N LEU A 160 18.65 13.64 -1.13
CA LEU A 160 17.43 13.97 -0.40
C LEU A 160 17.70 14.35 1.06
N SER A 161 16.98 15.36 1.52
CA SER A 161 16.91 15.69 2.93
C SER A 161 16.22 14.59 3.73
N ARG A 162 16.45 14.53 5.05
CA ARG A 162 15.76 13.59 5.94
C ARG A 162 14.25 13.74 5.84
N ALA A 163 13.76 14.98 5.70
CA ALA A 163 12.35 15.27 5.60
C ALA A 163 11.73 14.69 4.32
N LYS A 164 12.34 14.93 3.16
CA LYS A 164 11.87 14.35 1.88
C LYS A 164 11.91 12.81 1.91
N LEU A 165 12.97 12.22 2.47
CA LEU A 165 13.06 10.76 2.65
C LEU A 165 11.93 10.18 3.50
N TYR A 166 11.58 10.84 4.61
CA TYR A 166 10.46 10.40 5.45
C TYR A 166 9.15 10.40 4.68
N THR A 167 8.83 11.48 3.97
CA THR A 167 7.59 11.60 3.19
C THR A 167 7.51 10.56 2.08
N ILE A 168 8.61 10.36 1.34
CA ILE A 168 8.71 9.35 0.29
C ILE A 168 8.54 7.94 0.86
N ALA A 169 9.26 7.63 1.96
CA ALA A 169 9.16 6.33 2.60
C ALA A 169 7.74 6.06 3.16
N THR A 170 7.08 7.09 3.74
CA THR A 170 5.69 6.99 4.21
C THR A 170 4.73 6.72 3.04
N SER A 171 4.89 7.41 1.91
CA SER A 171 4.10 7.14 0.70
C SER A 171 4.33 5.72 0.19
N GLY A 172 5.60 5.27 0.15
CA GLY A 172 5.95 3.91 -0.24
C GLY A 172 5.31 2.84 0.65
N MET A 173 5.27 3.06 1.96
CA MET A 173 4.73 2.10 2.92
C MET A 173 3.20 2.10 2.99
N SER A 174 2.56 3.23 2.67
CA SER A 174 1.09 3.37 2.75
C SER A 174 0.38 2.97 1.46
N ALA A 175 1.08 2.91 0.33
CA ALA A 175 0.50 2.56 -0.96
C ALA A 175 0.55 1.04 -1.20
N VAL A 176 -0.14 0.63 -2.26
CA VAL A 176 -0.13 -0.73 -2.81
C VAL A 176 0.07 -0.62 -4.31
N SER A 177 0.91 -1.48 -4.89
CA SER A 177 1.16 -1.48 -6.32
C SER A 177 -0.01 -2.07 -7.12
N MET A 178 -0.17 -1.60 -8.37
CA MET A 178 -1.15 -2.16 -9.31
C MET A 178 -0.98 -3.68 -9.48
N ALA A 179 0.24 -4.20 -9.42
CA ALA A 179 0.49 -5.63 -9.53
C ALA A 179 -0.24 -6.43 -8.43
N MET A 180 -0.30 -5.89 -7.22
CA MET A 180 -0.90 -6.57 -6.07
C MET A 180 -2.43 -6.47 -6.03
N LEU A 181 -3.03 -5.50 -6.75
CA LEU A 181 -4.49 -5.26 -6.71
C LEU A 181 -5.29 -6.49 -7.08
N GLY A 182 -4.89 -7.19 -8.15
CA GLY A 182 -5.57 -8.40 -8.58
C GLY A 182 -5.59 -9.47 -7.47
N SER A 183 -4.48 -9.67 -6.77
CA SER A 183 -4.40 -10.63 -5.67
C SER A 183 -5.29 -10.23 -4.49
N TYR A 184 -5.33 -8.94 -4.15
CA TYR A 184 -6.20 -8.46 -3.07
C TYR A 184 -7.69 -8.57 -3.42
N MET A 185 -8.06 -8.34 -4.67
CA MET A 185 -9.44 -8.50 -5.16
C MET A 185 -9.95 -9.95 -5.13
N GLN A 186 -9.05 -10.94 -4.97
CA GLN A 186 -9.44 -12.34 -4.71
C GLN A 186 -9.84 -12.59 -3.24
N MET A 187 -9.50 -11.67 -2.34
CA MET A 187 -9.69 -11.81 -0.90
C MET A 187 -10.65 -10.78 -0.32
N ILE A 188 -10.71 -9.61 -0.92
CA ILE A 188 -11.51 -8.46 -0.49
C ILE A 188 -12.35 -7.96 -1.69
N GLU A 189 -13.53 -7.44 -1.43
CA GLU A 189 -14.38 -6.88 -2.48
C GLU A 189 -13.62 -5.80 -3.29
N PRO A 190 -13.61 -5.91 -4.65
CA PRO A 190 -12.85 -5.02 -5.53
C PRO A 190 -13.09 -3.53 -5.28
N LYS A 191 -14.35 -3.13 -4.97
CA LYS A 191 -14.70 -1.74 -4.68
C LYS A 191 -13.89 -1.14 -3.52
N PHE A 192 -13.65 -1.93 -2.45
CA PHE A 192 -12.87 -1.46 -1.30
C PHE A 192 -11.39 -1.41 -1.63
N VAL A 193 -10.87 -2.35 -2.42
CA VAL A 193 -9.47 -2.36 -2.84
C VAL A 193 -9.14 -1.11 -3.67
N VAL A 194 -9.95 -0.81 -4.70
CA VAL A 194 -9.76 0.38 -5.55
C VAL A 194 -9.88 1.67 -4.74
N THR A 195 -10.91 1.76 -3.90
CA THR A 195 -11.11 2.93 -3.04
C THR A 195 -9.94 3.14 -2.09
N ALA A 196 -9.42 2.07 -1.47
CA ALA A 196 -8.28 2.14 -0.57
C ALA A 196 -7.03 2.70 -1.25
N VAL A 197 -6.72 2.29 -2.49
CA VAL A 197 -5.58 2.82 -3.23
C VAL A 197 -5.67 4.34 -3.39
N MET A 198 -6.85 4.84 -3.77
CA MET A 198 -7.06 6.29 -3.92
C MET A 198 -6.92 7.01 -2.59
N LEU A 199 -7.53 6.49 -1.52
CA LEU A 199 -7.46 7.10 -0.20
C LEU A 199 -6.02 7.09 0.35
N ASN A 200 -5.29 6.01 0.18
CA ASN A 200 -3.95 5.83 0.75
C ASN A 200 -2.93 6.83 0.19
N ILE A 201 -3.07 7.25 -1.07
CA ILE A 201 -2.23 8.29 -1.67
C ILE A 201 -2.33 9.59 -0.83
N PHE A 202 -3.55 10.01 -0.52
CA PHE A 202 -3.78 11.23 0.26
C PHE A 202 -3.48 11.01 1.75
N SER A 203 -3.89 9.90 2.34
CA SER A 203 -3.64 9.60 3.75
C SER A 203 -2.16 9.57 4.09
N ALA A 204 -1.32 9.01 3.20
CA ALA A 204 0.13 9.03 3.34
C ALA A 204 0.68 10.45 3.38
N LEU A 205 0.23 11.31 2.45
CA LEU A 205 0.66 12.71 2.37
C LEU A 205 0.15 13.54 3.57
N ILE A 206 -1.08 13.28 4.02
CA ILE A 206 -1.67 13.91 5.22
C ILE A 206 -0.79 13.61 6.44
N ILE A 207 -0.58 12.34 6.72
CA ILE A 207 0.19 11.94 7.89
C ILE A 207 1.65 12.37 7.78
N ALA A 208 2.26 12.25 6.60
CA ALA A 208 3.62 12.75 6.39
C ALA A 208 3.73 14.25 6.64
N SER A 209 2.73 15.05 6.24
CA SER A 209 2.72 16.50 6.46
C SER A 209 2.54 16.91 7.93
N VAL A 210 1.96 16.04 8.76
CA VAL A 210 1.78 16.28 10.20
C VAL A 210 2.98 15.78 11.01
N ILE A 211 3.45 14.55 10.75
CA ILE A 211 4.61 14.00 11.47
C ILE A 211 5.89 14.73 11.09
N ASN A 212 6.02 15.11 9.83
CA ASN A 212 7.22 15.69 9.28
C ASN A 212 6.90 16.94 8.43
N PRO A 213 6.47 18.02 9.08
CA PRO A 213 6.18 19.27 8.39
C PRO A 213 7.47 19.92 7.87
N TYR A 214 7.47 20.30 6.59
CA TYR A 214 8.54 21.09 5.97
C TYR A 214 8.01 21.87 4.77
N LYS A 215 8.69 22.94 4.43
CA LYS A 215 8.42 23.67 3.20
C LYS A 215 9.10 22.92 2.06
N SER A 216 8.33 22.46 1.08
CA SER A 216 8.91 21.83 -0.10
C SER A 216 9.62 22.89 -0.94
N ASP A 217 10.90 22.67 -1.18
CA ASP A 217 11.66 23.41 -2.18
C ASP A 217 11.68 22.58 -3.46
N ASP A 218 11.00 23.05 -4.49
CA ASP A 218 10.88 22.38 -5.79
C ASP A 218 12.05 22.70 -6.72
N SER A 219 13.04 23.50 -6.26
CA SER A 219 14.18 23.95 -7.07
C SER A 219 15.08 22.82 -7.56
N ASP A 220 15.03 21.65 -6.88
CA ASP A 220 15.95 20.53 -7.15
C ASP A 220 15.41 19.47 -8.12
N VAL A 221 14.16 19.59 -8.60
CA VAL A 221 13.52 18.49 -9.33
C VAL A 221 12.78 18.94 -10.59
N GLU A 222 13.43 18.82 -11.74
CA GLU A 222 12.74 18.84 -13.03
C GLU A 222 12.02 17.49 -13.25
N ILE A 223 10.68 17.48 -13.25
CA ILE A 223 9.86 16.30 -13.51
C ILE A 223 10.19 15.64 -14.86
N ASP A 224 10.60 16.44 -15.85
CA ASP A 224 11.02 15.92 -17.16
C ASP A 224 12.27 15.04 -17.09
N ASN A 225 13.13 15.22 -16.07
CA ASN A 225 14.26 14.34 -15.82
C ASN A 225 13.85 13.06 -15.08
N LEU A 226 12.79 13.08 -14.26
CA LEU A 226 12.25 11.90 -13.59
C LEU A 226 11.62 10.91 -14.58
N THR A 227 10.91 11.42 -15.58
CA THR A 227 10.33 10.57 -16.64
C THR A 227 11.35 9.98 -17.59
N LYS A 228 12.53 10.60 -17.73
CA LYS A 228 13.65 10.08 -18.53
C LYS A 228 14.47 9.00 -17.80
N SER A 229 14.53 9.03 -16.49
CA SER A 229 15.25 8.02 -15.68
C SER A 229 14.52 6.67 -15.56
N THR A 230 13.25 6.62 -15.96
CA THR A 230 12.48 5.38 -16.08
C THR A 230 12.89 4.53 -17.30
N GLU A 231 13.84 5.00 -18.10
CA GLU A 231 14.46 4.17 -19.14
C GLU A 231 15.36 3.14 -18.44
N THR A 232 14.85 1.92 -18.38
CA THR A 232 15.41 0.74 -17.71
C THR A 232 16.90 0.58 -18.01
N LYS A 233 17.76 0.88 -17.04
CA LYS A 233 19.16 0.48 -17.09
C LYS A 233 19.22 -0.93 -16.51
N SER A 234 19.60 -1.89 -17.34
CA SER A 234 20.00 -3.24 -16.92
C SER A 234 20.90 -3.18 -15.68
N VAL A 235 20.61 -4.04 -14.70
CA VAL A 235 21.38 -4.26 -13.47
C VAL A 235 22.71 -4.97 -13.78
N ASN A 236 23.55 -4.40 -14.62
CA ASN A 236 24.93 -4.81 -14.76
C ASN A 236 25.83 -3.56 -14.76
N GLY A 237 26.51 -3.36 -13.66
CA GLY A 237 27.33 -2.21 -13.28
C GLY A 237 28.44 -1.79 -14.25
N LYS A 238 28.13 -1.50 -15.51
CA LYS A 238 29.03 -0.83 -16.44
C LYS A 238 28.41 0.46 -16.94
N THR A 239 29.09 1.55 -16.71
CA THR A 239 28.84 2.90 -17.25
C THR A 239 28.81 2.88 -18.77
N GLY A 240 27.61 2.74 -19.35
CA GLY A 240 27.34 2.84 -20.76
C GLY A 240 26.07 3.66 -21.01
N LYS A 241 25.98 4.36 -22.16
CA LYS A 241 24.76 5.06 -22.59
C LYS A 241 23.55 4.13 -22.46
N PRO A 242 22.36 4.61 -22.02
CA PRO A 242 21.19 3.77 -21.81
C PRO A 242 20.82 3.08 -23.15
N LYS A 243 21.12 1.79 -23.25
CA LYS A 243 20.60 0.96 -24.34
C LYS A 243 19.13 0.67 -24.04
N LYS A 244 18.23 0.95 -24.98
CA LYS A 244 16.85 0.47 -24.89
C LYS A 244 16.91 -1.05 -24.74
N VAL A 245 16.33 -1.57 -23.67
CA VAL A 245 16.16 -3.02 -23.48
C VAL A 245 15.28 -3.54 -24.61
N ALA A 246 15.63 -4.68 -25.20
CA ALA A 246 14.79 -5.28 -26.23
C ALA A 246 13.42 -5.68 -25.64
N PHE A 247 12.36 -5.55 -26.44
CA PHE A 247 10.99 -5.79 -25.98
C PHE A 247 10.80 -7.16 -25.30
N PHE A 248 11.30 -8.23 -25.93
CA PHE A 248 11.20 -9.58 -25.38
C PHE A 248 12.06 -9.79 -24.12
N GLN A 249 13.20 -9.10 -24.01
CA GLN A 249 13.99 -9.11 -22.79
C GLN A 249 13.22 -8.44 -21.65
N MET A 250 12.57 -7.29 -21.90
CA MET A 250 11.73 -6.62 -20.91
C MET A 250 10.58 -7.52 -20.45
N ILE A 251 9.94 -8.28 -21.34
CA ILE A 251 8.90 -9.26 -20.97
C ILE A 251 9.48 -10.30 -20.00
N GLY A 252 10.64 -10.88 -20.33
CA GLY A 252 11.31 -11.89 -19.51
C GLY A 252 11.67 -11.34 -18.12
N ASP A 253 12.29 -10.15 -18.09
CA ASP A 253 12.68 -9.49 -16.84
C ASP A 253 11.44 -9.19 -15.96
N SER A 254 10.37 -8.64 -16.55
CA SER A 254 9.11 -8.35 -15.83
C SER A 254 8.42 -9.62 -15.32
N ALA A 255 8.45 -10.71 -16.08
CA ALA A 255 7.90 -12.00 -15.64
C ALA A 255 8.68 -12.55 -14.44
N MET A 256 10.02 -12.49 -14.51
CA MET A 256 10.88 -12.91 -13.38
C MET A 256 10.68 -12.05 -12.15
N ASP A 257 10.48 -10.74 -12.29
CA ASP A 257 10.21 -9.86 -11.16
C ASP A 257 8.85 -10.19 -10.52
N GLY A 258 7.80 -10.41 -11.32
CA GLY A 258 6.50 -10.87 -10.83
C GLY A 258 6.58 -12.24 -10.11
N PHE A 259 7.37 -13.16 -10.64
CA PHE A 259 7.59 -14.47 -10.00
C PHE A 259 8.35 -14.35 -8.69
N LYS A 260 9.40 -13.52 -8.63
CA LYS A 260 10.12 -13.24 -7.38
C LYS A 260 9.19 -12.67 -6.31
N ILE A 261 8.32 -11.72 -6.66
CA ILE A 261 7.33 -11.17 -5.74
C ILE A 261 6.42 -12.30 -5.22
N ALA A 262 5.87 -13.14 -6.11
CA ALA A 262 5.01 -14.26 -5.73
C ALA A 262 5.72 -15.22 -4.75
N VAL A 263 6.97 -15.59 -5.02
CA VAL A 263 7.76 -16.48 -4.17
C VAL A 263 8.07 -15.82 -2.83
N VAL A 264 8.51 -14.55 -2.82
CA VAL A 264 8.79 -13.81 -1.57
C VAL A 264 7.55 -13.74 -0.69
N VAL A 265 6.39 -13.41 -1.26
CA VAL A 265 5.12 -13.37 -0.51
C VAL A 265 4.78 -14.76 0.03
N ALA A 266 4.92 -15.82 -0.78
CA ALA A 266 4.66 -17.20 -0.34
C ALA A 266 5.56 -17.63 0.84
N VAL A 267 6.86 -17.33 0.76
CA VAL A 267 7.83 -17.64 1.83
C VAL A 267 7.51 -16.84 3.09
N MET A 268 7.19 -15.56 2.96
CA MET A 268 6.81 -14.73 4.11
C MET A 268 5.51 -15.22 4.75
N LEU A 269 4.51 -15.60 3.96
CA LEU A 269 3.26 -16.18 4.48
C LEU A 269 3.55 -17.48 5.24
N LEU A 270 4.33 -18.39 4.67
CA LEU A 270 4.69 -19.64 5.31
C LEU A 270 5.39 -19.39 6.66
N ALA A 271 6.38 -18.50 6.68
CA ALA A 271 7.12 -18.18 7.90
C ALA A 271 6.23 -17.52 8.96
N PHE A 272 5.46 -16.48 8.59
CA PHE A 272 4.66 -15.73 9.57
C PHE A 272 3.43 -16.50 10.06
N ILE A 273 2.75 -17.27 9.20
CA ILE A 273 1.63 -18.11 9.63
C ILE A 273 2.13 -19.18 10.62
N SER A 274 3.26 -19.84 10.31
CA SER A 274 3.84 -20.84 11.21
C SER A 274 4.30 -20.22 12.54
N LEU A 275 4.90 -19.03 12.50
CA LEU A 275 5.32 -18.30 13.70
C LEU A 275 4.10 -17.89 14.56
N MET A 276 3.06 -17.37 13.94
CA MET A 276 1.82 -16.99 14.65
C MET A 276 1.14 -18.21 15.28
N GLU A 277 1.15 -19.35 14.59
CA GLU A 277 0.61 -20.59 15.14
C GLU A 277 1.46 -21.10 16.33
N ALA A 278 2.78 -21.05 16.23
CA ALA A 278 3.65 -21.39 17.35
C ALA A 278 3.38 -20.48 18.58
N ILE A 279 3.21 -19.18 18.36
CA ILE A 279 2.83 -18.23 19.42
C ILE A 279 1.45 -18.57 20.00
N ASN A 280 0.46 -18.88 19.16
CA ASN A 280 -0.88 -19.26 19.61
C ASN A 280 -0.84 -20.53 20.49
N ILE A 281 -0.05 -21.55 20.11
CA ILE A 281 0.15 -22.77 20.90
C ILE A 281 0.80 -22.44 22.25
N MET A 282 1.84 -21.59 22.27
CA MET A 282 2.50 -21.17 23.51
C MET A 282 1.52 -20.45 24.45
N PHE A 283 0.72 -19.52 23.95
CA PHE A 283 -0.28 -18.83 24.77
C PHE A 283 -1.43 -19.76 25.15
N GLY A 284 -1.82 -20.69 24.26
CA GLY A 284 -2.84 -21.70 24.52
C GLY A 284 -2.49 -22.62 25.70
N SER A 285 -1.21 -22.90 25.92
CA SER A 285 -0.74 -23.70 27.06
C SER A 285 -1.02 -23.07 28.43
N VAL A 286 -1.21 -21.75 28.47
CA VAL A 286 -1.59 -21.00 29.66
C VAL A 286 -3.05 -20.51 29.63
N GLY A 287 -3.86 -21.07 28.72
CA GLY A 287 -5.28 -20.75 28.60
C GLY A 287 -5.60 -19.39 27.93
N LEU A 288 -4.62 -18.78 27.23
CA LEU A 288 -4.77 -17.50 26.56
C LEU A 288 -4.81 -17.68 25.03
N ASN A 289 -5.56 -16.81 24.33
CA ASN A 289 -5.53 -16.69 22.90
C ASN A 289 -4.77 -15.43 22.50
N PHE A 290 -3.59 -15.60 21.88
CA PHE A 290 -2.72 -14.48 21.52
C PHE A 290 -3.39 -13.50 20.55
N LYS A 291 -4.08 -13.99 19.50
CA LYS A 291 -4.79 -13.13 18.56
C LYS A 291 -5.87 -12.30 19.26
N GLN A 292 -6.59 -12.91 20.20
CA GLN A 292 -7.60 -12.19 20.99
C GLN A 292 -6.97 -11.16 21.91
N LEU A 293 -5.85 -11.49 22.55
CA LEU A 293 -5.13 -10.57 23.46
C LEU A 293 -4.68 -9.30 22.72
N ILE A 294 -4.04 -9.46 21.56
CA ILE A 294 -3.64 -8.30 20.76
C ILE A 294 -4.85 -7.57 20.16
N GLY A 295 -5.94 -8.31 19.91
CA GLY A 295 -7.22 -7.75 19.51
C GLY A 295 -7.76 -6.74 20.52
N TYR A 296 -7.69 -7.04 21.81
CA TYR A 296 -8.09 -6.10 22.87
C TYR A 296 -7.26 -4.81 22.88
N VAL A 297 -5.96 -4.88 22.55
CA VAL A 297 -5.09 -3.70 22.46
C VAL A 297 -5.51 -2.78 21.33
N PHE A 298 -5.94 -3.34 20.19
CA PHE A 298 -6.36 -2.58 19.01
C PHE A 298 -7.87 -2.27 18.98
N ALA A 299 -8.69 -2.94 19.79
CA ALA A 299 -10.14 -2.72 19.84
C ALA A 299 -10.56 -1.25 20.08
N PRO A 300 -9.92 -0.48 20.96
CA PRO A 300 -10.22 0.95 21.09
C PRO A 300 -9.99 1.74 19.81
N ILE A 301 -8.94 1.41 19.06
CA ILE A 301 -8.62 2.07 17.77
C ILE A 301 -9.68 1.69 16.74
N ALA A 302 -10.03 0.40 16.64
CA ALA A 302 -11.08 -0.08 15.76
C ALA A 302 -12.43 0.60 16.06
N PHE A 303 -12.77 0.75 17.33
CA PHE A 303 -13.97 1.47 17.75
C PHE A 303 -13.95 2.94 17.34
N LEU A 304 -12.83 3.64 17.54
CA LEU A 304 -12.67 5.03 17.09
C LEU A 304 -12.78 5.18 15.57
N MET A 305 -12.42 4.16 14.79
CA MET A 305 -12.63 4.14 13.33
C MET A 305 -14.09 3.96 12.93
N GLY A 306 -14.98 3.69 13.88
CA GLY A 306 -16.42 3.53 13.66
C GLY A 306 -16.91 2.08 13.56
N ILE A 307 -16.12 1.13 14.04
CA ILE A 307 -16.50 -0.27 14.17
C ILE A 307 -17.29 -0.44 15.48
N PRO A 308 -18.44 -1.15 15.47
CA PRO A 308 -19.19 -1.42 16.70
C PRO A 308 -18.33 -2.10 17.75
N TRP A 309 -18.52 -1.75 19.03
CA TRP A 309 -17.71 -2.32 20.11
C TRP A 309 -17.78 -3.86 20.18
N SER A 310 -18.91 -4.43 19.85
CA SER A 310 -19.12 -5.90 19.77
C SER A 310 -18.21 -6.57 18.73
N GLU A 311 -17.79 -5.84 17.69
CA GLU A 311 -16.95 -6.33 16.60
C GLU A 311 -15.51 -5.81 16.70
N ALA A 312 -15.23 -4.95 17.70
CA ALA A 312 -13.96 -4.22 17.81
C ALA A 312 -12.77 -5.15 18.12
N VAL A 313 -12.98 -6.22 18.90
CA VAL A 313 -11.89 -7.17 19.23
C VAL A 313 -11.47 -8.00 18.03
N PRO A 314 -12.37 -8.68 17.27
CA PRO A 314 -11.97 -9.35 16.03
C PRO A 314 -11.36 -8.38 15.00
N ALA A 315 -11.92 -7.19 14.82
CA ALA A 315 -11.35 -6.17 13.95
C ALA A 315 -9.94 -5.72 14.40
N GLY A 316 -9.77 -5.48 15.70
CA GLY A 316 -8.48 -5.15 16.29
C GLY A 316 -7.44 -6.25 16.14
N SER A 317 -7.85 -7.51 16.21
CA SER A 317 -6.99 -8.66 15.94
C SER A 317 -6.45 -8.65 14.50
N LEU A 318 -7.31 -8.36 13.52
CA LEU A 318 -6.90 -8.22 12.11
C LEU A 318 -5.96 -7.05 11.90
N MET A 319 -6.22 -5.91 12.56
CA MET A 319 -5.34 -4.73 12.49
C MET A 319 -3.95 -5.03 13.04
N ALA A 320 -3.88 -5.72 14.17
CA ALA A 320 -2.62 -6.13 14.79
C ALA A 320 -1.90 -7.20 13.95
N THR A 321 -2.62 -8.19 13.42
CA THR A 321 -2.06 -9.23 12.56
C THR A 321 -1.37 -8.60 11.34
N LYS A 322 -2.04 -7.62 10.67
CA LYS A 322 -1.42 -6.88 9.56
C LYS A 322 -0.12 -6.21 9.97
N LEU A 323 -0.11 -5.52 11.12
CA LEU A 323 1.05 -4.76 11.58
C LEU A 323 2.23 -5.66 11.89
N ILE A 324 1.98 -6.79 12.58
CA ILE A 324 3.00 -7.72 13.07
C ILE A 324 3.52 -8.61 11.93
N THR A 325 2.62 -9.06 11.06
CA THR A 325 2.94 -9.98 9.94
C THR A 325 2.95 -9.22 8.61
N ASN A 326 1.85 -9.28 7.89
CA ASN A 326 1.56 -8.51 6.69
C ASN A 326 0.06 -8.51 6.37
N GLU A 327 -0.32 -7.75 5.34
CA GLU A 327 -1.70 -7.60 4.91
C GLU A 327 -2.31 -8.90 4.35
N PHE A 328 -1.51 -9.77 3.71
CA PHE A 328 -2.02 -11.04 3.17
C PHE A 328 -2.47 -11.99 4.28
N VAL A 329 -1.68 -12.12 5.35
CA VAL A 329 -2.05 -12.94 6.52
C VAL A 329 -3.34 -12.40 7.13
N ALA A 330 -3.42 -11.09 7.32
CA ALA A 330 -4.61 -10.45 7.87
C ALA A 330 -5.85 -10.61 6.96
N MET A 331 -5.68 -10.55 5.64
CA MET A 331 -6.77 -10.78 4.67
C MET A 331 -7.24 -12.23 4.65
N LEU A 332 -6.34 -13.19 4.84
CA LEU A 332 -6.71 -14.60 5.00
C LEU A 332 -7.49 -14.84 6.29
N ASP A 333 -7.02 -14.28 7.41
CA ASP A 333 -7.76 -14.32 8.67
C ASP A 333 -9.12 -13.63 8.57
N PHE A 334 -9.19 -12.53 7.81
CA PHE A 334 -10.43 -11.78 7.59
C PHE A 334 -11.52 -12.60 6.92
N LYS A 335 -11.18 -13.48 5.97
CA LYS A 335 -12.13 -14.39 5.35
C LYS A 335 -12.87 -15.27 6.38
N ASN A 336 -12.20 -15.62 7.46
CA ASN A 336 -12.78 -16.46 8.53
C ASN A 336 -13.75 -15.67 9.42
N VAL A 337 -13.69 -14.35 9.42
CA VAL A 337 -14.46 -13.43 10.29
C VAL A 337 -15.59 -12.73 9.52
N LEU A 338 -15.55 -12.77 8.17
CA LEU A 338 -16.48 -12.02 7.30
C LEU A 338 -17.96 -12.29 7.61
N GLY A 339 -18.33 -13.53 7.97
CA GLY A 339 -19.70 -13.90 8.30
C GLY A 339 -20.21 -13.38 9.65
N ASP A 340 -19.29 -12.99 10.53
CA ASP A 340 -19.58 -12.64 11.92
C ASP A 340 -19.60 -11.12 12.18
N VAL A 341 -19.26 -10.31 11.16
CA VAL A 341 -19.17 -8.85 11.30
C VAL A 341 -20.06 -8.13 10.29
N SER A 342 -20.53 -6.95 10.68
CA SER A 342 -21.40 -6.10 9.86
C SER A 342 -20.71 -5.64 8.56
N ALA A 343 -21.50 -5.32 7.52
CA ALA A 343 -21.00 -4.78 6.26
C ALA A 343 -20.15 -3.51 6.46
N ARG A 344 -20.47 -2.72 7.49
CA ARG A 344 -19.70 -1.55 7.88
C ARG A 344 -18.29 -1.94 8.33
N THR A 345 -18.17 -2.88 9.24
CA THR A 345 -16.87 -3.39 9.72
C THR A 345 -16.08 -4.02 8.59
N GLN A 346 -16.77 -4.80 7.73
CA GLN A 346 -16.14 -5.38 6.53
C GLN A 346 -15.49 -4.31 5.65
N GLY A 347 -16.19 -3.21 5.35
CA GLY A 347 -15.66 -2.15 4.51
C GLY A 347 -14.53 -1.38 5.16
N ILE A 348 -14.65 -1.03 6.45
CA ILE A 348 -13.61 -0.31 7.21
C ILE A 348 -12.32 -1.14 7.26
N ILE A 349 -12.42 -2.41 7.65
CA ILE A 349 -11.27 -3.30 7.75
C ILE A 349 -10.69 -3.60 6.36
N SER A 350 -11.51 -3.81 5.35
CA SER A 350 -11.04 -4.00 3.97
C SER A 350 -10.12 -2.85 3.53
N VAL A 351 -10.56 -1.62 3.70
CA VAL A 351 -9.76 -0.44 3.33
C VAL A 351 -8.51 -0.31 4.21
N TYR A 352 -8.61 -0.58 5.52
CA TYR A 352 -7.47 -0.56 6.42
C TYR A 352 -6.39 -1.57 6.02
N LEU A 353 -6.78 -2.78 5.61
CA LEU A 353 -5.85 -3.86 5.26
C LEU A 353 -5.06 -3.57 3.97
N VAL A 354 -5.62 -2.83 3.03
CA VAL A 354 -5.00 -2.53 1.72
C VAL A 354 -3.90 -1.48 1.87
N SER A 355 -2.80 -1.83 2.51
CA SER A 355 -1.54 -1.04 2.51
C SER A 355 -0.39 -1.89 3.03
N PHE A 356 0.85 -1.50 2.69
CA PHE A 356 2.07 -2.20 3.11
C PHE A 356 2.56 -1.80 4.52
N ALA A 357 1.72 -1.21 5.37
CA ALA A 357 2.09 -0.77 6.71
C ALA A 357 2.27 -1.95 7.67
N ASN A 358 3.46 -2.57 7.66
CA ASN A 358 3.86 -3.68 8.52
C ASN A 358 5.37 -3.66 8.79
N PHE A 359 5.83 -4.44 9.78
CA PHE A 359 7.25 -4.52 10.14
C PHE A 359 8.14 -5.03 9.01
N GLY A 360 7.68 -6.00 8.21
CA GLY A 360 8.43 -6.55 7.09
C GLY A 360 8.77 -5.50 6.03
N THR A 361 7.80 -4.64 5.73
CA THR A 361 7.95 -3.56 4.76
C THR A 361 8.97 -2.50 5.20
N VAL A 362 9.13 -2.25 6.50
CA VAL A 362 10.20 -1.38 7.01
C VAL A 362 11.56 -1.87 6.52
N GLY A 363 11.81 -3.18 6.65
CA GLY A 363 13.05 -3.80 6.17
C GLY A 363 13.25 -3.66 4.66
N ILE A 364 12.17 -3.84 3.87
CA ILE A 364 12.20 -3.68 2.42
C ILE A 364 12.57 -2.24 2.03
N ILE A 365 11.94 -1.25 2.64
CA ILE A 365 12.20 0.17 2.34
C ILE A 365 13.63 0.56 2.71
N VAL A 366 14.07 0.22 3.92
CA VAL A 366 15.44 0.48 4.39
C VAL A 366 16.45 -0.19 3.45
N GLY A 367 16.23 -1.47 3.12
CA GLY A 367 17.09 -2.23 2.22
C GLY A 367 17.15 -1.66 0.81
N SER A 368 16.00 -1.27 0.24
CA SER A 368 15.91 -0.68 -1.10
C SER A 368 16.66 0.65 -1.20
N ILE A 369 16.47 1.53 -0.21
CA ILE A 369 17.16 2.82 -0.18
C ILE A 369 18.65 2.64 0.12
N LYS A 370 19.02 1.69 1.00
CA LYS A 370 20.41 1.35 1.30
C LYS A 370 21.14 0.80 0.07
N GLY A 371 20.47 -0.02 -0.74
CA GLY A 371 21.01 -0.53 -2.00
C GLY A 371 21.34 0.57 -3.04
N ILE A 372 20.73 1.77 -2.90
CA ILE A 372 21.02 2.94 -3.73
C ILE A 372 22.06 3.84 -3.05
N SER A 373 21.96 4.03 -1.73
CA SER A 373 22.85 4.89 -0.93
C SER A 373 22.85 4.43 0.53
N ASP A 374 23.98 3.89 1.00
CA ASP A 374 24.17 3.45 2.38
C ASP A 374 23.79 4.53 3.40
N LYS A 375 24.30 5.76 3.19
CA LYS A 375 24.02 6.92 4.05
C LYS A 375 22.54 7.24 4.17
N GLN A 376 21.79 7.11 3.09
CA GLN A 376 20.35 7.38 3.09
C GLN A 376 19.55 6.23 3.70
N GLY A 377 20.00 4.98 3.48
CA GLY A 377 19.44 3.80 4.15
C GLY A 377 19.54 3.89 5.68
N GLU A 378 20.71 4.32 6.21
CA GLU A 378 20.90 4.56 7.64
C GLU A 378 19.98 5.66 8.18
N LYS A 379 19.78 6.74 7.42
CA LYS A 379 18.82 7.79 7.80
C LYS A 379 17.41 7.26 7.88
N VAL A 380 16.96 6.43 6.92
CA VAL A 380 15.62 5.83 6.95
C VAL A 380 15.50 4.89 8.13
N ALA A 381 16.49 4.06 8.40
CA ALA A 381 16.53 3.19 9.57
C ALA A 381 16.38 3.98 10.89
N SER A 382 16.98 5.18 10.98
CA SER A 382 16.91 6.02 12.19
C SER A 382 15.50 6.50 12.55
N PHE A 383 14.56 6.50 11.61
CA PHE A 383 13.16 6.88 11.85
C PHE A 383 12.16 5.75 11.52
N ALA A 384 12.64 4.53 11.38
CA ALA A 384 11.85 3.37 10.94
C ALA A 384 10.56 3.16 11.76
N MET A 385 10.64 3.28 13.08
CA MET A 385 9.45 3.13 13.94
C MET A 385 8.42 4.25 13.75
N ARG A 386 8.88 5.49 13.50
CA ARG A 386 7.97 6.59 13.15
C ARG A 386 7.38 6.43 11.75
N LEU A 387 8.13 5.83 10.84
CA LEU A 387 7.64 5.46 9.52
C LEU A 387 6.51 4.45 9.60
N LEU A 388 6.69 3.37 10.36
CA LEU A 388 5.67 2.35 10.61
C LEU A 388 4.43 2.95 11.27
N LEU A 389 4.62 3.75 12.31
CA LEU A 389 3.53 4.46 12.99
C LEU A 389 2.77 5.35 11.98
N GLY A 390 3.48 6.19 11.22
CA GLY A 390 2.86 7.10 10.26
C GLY A 390 2.04 6.37 9.20
N SER A 391 2.57 5.29 8.64
CA SER A 391 1.85 4.49 7.64
C SER A 391 0.64 3.74 8.22
N THR A 392 0.73 3.30 9.48
CA THR A 392 -0.41 2.72 10.20
C THR A 392 -1.51 3.77 10.44
N LEU A 393 -1.13 4.99 10.85
CA LEU A 393 -2.07 6.11 11.01
C LEU A 393 -2.73 6.50 9.68
N ALA A 394 -1.99 6.44 8.57
CA ALA A 394 -2.56 6.65 7.24
C ALA A 394 -3.64 5.61 6.91
N SER A 395 -3.41 4.34 7.24
CA SER A 395 -4.42 3.27 7.09
C SER A 395 -5.65 3.50 7.97
N ILE A 396 -5.46 4.02 9.20
CA ILE A 396 -6.56 4.40 10.10
C ILE A 396 -7.40 5.53 9.49
N ILE A 397 -6.77 6.56 8.92
CA ILE A 397 -7.51 7.64 8.23
C ILE A 397 -8.32 7.07 7.07
N SER A 398 -7.71 6.25 6.18
CA SER A 398 -8.41 5.66 5.04
C SER A 398 -9.60 4.80 5.48
N GLY A 399 -9.43 3.95 6.49
CA GLY A 399 -10.50 3.14 7.08
C GLY A 399 -11.59 3.96 7.76
N SER A 400 -11.24 5.07 8.42
CA SER A 400 -12.23 5.96 9.03
C SER A 400 -13.04 6.71 7.99
N ILE A 401 -12.42 7.16 6.90
CA ILE A 401 -13.09 7.91 5.82
C ILE A 401 -14.10 7.03 5.08
N ILE A 402 -13.76 5.77 4.75
CA ILE A 402 -14.73 4.87 4.12
C ILE A 402 -15.94 4.63 5.02
N GLY A 403 -15.75 4.62 6.33
CA GLY A 403 -16.82 4.52 7.31
C GLY A 403 -17.85 5.67 7.27
N LEU A 404 -17.60 6.77 6.55
CA LEU A 404 -18.59 7.85 6.34
C LEU A 404 -19.75 7.42 5.45
N VAL A 405 -19.52 6.50 4.52
CA VAL A 405 -20.46 6.09 3.46
C VAL A 405 -21.05 4.71 3.67
N LEU A 406 -20.61 4.02 4.72
CA LEU A 406 -21.08 2.68 5.17
C LEU A 406 -21.98 2.78 6.45
#